data_6509a8d783c4ac3b5e776fd364ce0fe7
#
_entry.id   6509a8d783c4ac3b5e776fd364ce0fe7
#
_cell.length_a   1.000
_cell.length_b   1.000
_cell.length_c   1.000
_cell.angle_alpha   90.00
_cell.angle_beta   90.00
_cell.angle_gamma   90.00
#
_symmetry.space_group_name_H-M   'P 1'
#
loop_
_entity.id
_entity.type
_entity.pdbx_description
1 polymer ?
#
loop_
_entity_poly.entity_id
_entity_poly.type
_entity_poly.pdbx_seq_one_letter_code
_entity_poly.pdbx_strand_id
1 'polypeptide(L)'
;DTTKPTVESIADQTQEVNTEITPINIEATDNSGQAVTNKVDGLPDGVTFDEATNTISGTPSEVGSYTVTVTTTDESGNSETTTFTIDVKDTTKPTVESIADQTQEVNTEITPITIESEDNSGQAVTNKVDGLPVGVTFDEATNTISGTPNEVGSYDIKVTTTDESGNATETTFTINVEDTTKPTVESIANQTQEVNTEIEPIKIEARDNSGQAVTNKVEGLPDGVTFDEATNTISGTPSEVGSYDIKVTTTDESGNATETTFTIDVEDTTKPTVESV
;
A
#
# COMPACT_ATOMS: atom_id res chain seq x y z
N ASP A 1 -18.19 -57.17 41.98
CA ASP A 1 -16.85 -56.56 41.88
C ASP A 1 -16.85 -55.20 42.62
N THR A 2 -15.75 -54.91 43.32
CA THR A 2 -15.55 -53.63 44.03
C THR A 2 -14.27 -52.96 43.58
N THR A 3 -13.56 -53.53 42.64
CA THR A 3 -12.33 -52.97 42.07
C THR A 3 -12.71 -51.98 41.00
N LYS A 4 -12.06 -50.81 40.99
CA LYS A 4 -12.26 -49.83 39.91
C LYS A 4 -11.56 -50.26 38.63
N PRO A 5 -12.09 -49.89 37.46
CA PRO A 5 -11.40 -50.06 36.21
C PRO A 5 -10.09 -49.29 36.14
N THR A 6 -9.17 -49.72 35.30
CA THR A 6 -7.90 -49.05 35.03
C THR A 6 -7.98 -48.32 33.68
N VAL A 7 -7.59 -47.04 33.63
CA VAL A 7 -7.50 -46.24 32.41
C VAL A 7 -6.02 -45.93 32.15
N GLU A 8 -5.55 -46.16 30.94
CA GLU A 8 -4.19 -45.73 30.55
C GLU A 8 -4.08 -44.19 30.55
N SER A 9 -2.92 -43.70 30.98
CA SER A 9 -2.67 -42.26 31.02
C SER A 9 -2.61 -41.69 29.58
N ILE A 10 -3.39 -40.67 29.33
CA ILE A 10 -3.38 -39.93 28.05
C ILE A 10 -2.47 -38.74 28.22
N ALA A 11 -1.50 -38.57 27.34
CA ALA A 11 -0.61 -37.41 27.35
C ALA A 11 -1.35 -36.12 26.93
N ASP A 12 -0.92 -35.00 27.47
CA ASP A 12 -1.38 -33.68 27.01
C ASP A 12 -1.08 -33.47 25.52
N GLN A 13 -2.01 -32.85 24.82
CA GLN A 13 -1.97 -32.60 23.38
C GLN A 13 -1.81 -31.11 23.08
N THR A 14 -1.09 -30.80 22.02
CA THR A 14 -1.08 -29.45 21.40
C THR A 14 -1.57 -29.59 19.96
N GLN A 15 -2.57 -28.80 19.61
CA GLN A 15 -3.25 -28.87 18.32
C GLN A 15 -3.30 -27.50 17.67
N GLU A 16 -3.27 -27.48 16.35
CA GLU A 16 -3.51 -26.26 15.57
C GLU A 16 -5.02 -26.07 15.39
N VAL A 17 -5.51 -24.83 15.53
CA VAL A 17 -6.91 -24.49 15.32
C VAL A 17 -7.33 -24.80 13.86
N ASN A 18 -8.58 -25.19 13.66
CA ASN A 18 -9.13 -25.55 12.37
C ASN A 18 -8.35 -26.65 11.61
N THR A 19 -7.56 -27.45 12.33
CA THR A 19 -6.84 -28.61 11.78
C THR A 19 -7.31 -29.88 12.49
N GLU A 20 -7.54 -30.93 11.72
CA GLU A 20 -7.99 -32.22 12.26
C GLU A 20 -6.95 -32.79 13.22
N ILE A 21 -7.39 -33.18 14.44
CA ILE A 21 -6.50 -33.76 15.44
C ILE A 21 -6.15 -35.20 15.08
N THR A 22 -4.96 -35.65 15.48
CA THR A 22 -4.63 -37.06 15.46
C THR A 22 -5.60 -37.80 16.41
N PRO A 23 -6.33 -38.85 15.96
CA PRO A 23 -7.29 -39.55 16.80
C PRO A 23 -6.65 -40.07 18.08
N ILE A 24 -7.31 -39.84 19.22
CA ILE A 24 -6.86 -40.27 20.55
C ILE A 24 -7.73 -41.43 20.98
N ASN A 25 -7.14 -42.64 21.13
CA ASN A 25 -7.83 -43.81 21.61
C ASN A 25 -7.80 -43.83 23.14
N ILE A 26 -8.96 -44.18 23.76
CA ILE A 26 -9.06 -44.40 25.21
C ILE A 26 -8.92 -45.90 25.45
N GLU A 27 -7.84 -46.26 26.11
CA GLU A 27 -7.57 -47.65 26.51
C GLU A 27 -7.90 -47.84 28.02
N ALA A 28 -8.88 -48.72 28.26
CA ALA A 28 -9.31 -48.98 29.66
C ALA A 28 -9.69 -50.47 29.80
N THR A 29 -9.42 -51.01 30.96
CA THR A 29 -9.68 -52.41 31.29
C THR A 29 -10.16 -52.58 32.73
N ASP A 30 -10.89 -53.66 33.00
CA ASP A 30 -11.26 -54.05 34.35
C ASP A 30 -10.74 -55.44 34.70
N ASN A 31 -10.50 -55.69 36.00
CA ASN A 31 -9.99 -56.99 36.52
C ASN A 31 -10.99 -58.11 36.31
N SER A 32 -12.29 -57.84 36.16
CA SER A 32 -13.33 -58.83 35.88
C SER A 32 -13.26 -59.40 34.47
N GLY A 33 -12.55 -58.71 33.57
CA GLY A 33 -12.50 -59.02 32.13
C GLY A 33 -13.78 -58.64 31.40
N GLN A 34 -14.72 -57.96 32.03
CA GLN A 34 -15.91 -57.42 31.43
C GLN A 34 -15.62 -56.10 30.73
N ALA A 35 -16.54 -55.72 29.84
CA ALA A 35 -16.42 -54.45 29.13
C ALA A 35 -16.58 -53.26 30.10
N VAL A 36 -15.85 -52.18 29.80
CA VAL A 36 -16.00 -50.87 30.50
C VAL A 36 -16.65 -49.86 29.55
N THR A 37 -17.28 -48.87 30.14
CA THR A 37 -17.86 -47.73 29.38
C THR A 37 -17.09 -46.45 29.67
N ASN A 38 -16.79 -45.69 28.66
CA ASN A 38 -16.09 -44.42 28.77
C ASN A 38 -17.04 -43.23 28.50
N LYS A 39 -16.97 -42.21 29.34
CA LYS A 39 -17.61 -40.92 29.11
C LYS A 39 -16.52 -39.85 29.08
N VAL A 40 -16.60 -38.97 28.10
CA VAL A 40 -15.63 -37.88 27.92
C VAL A 40 -16.35 -36.53 28.02
N ASP A 41 -15.85 -35.66 28.89
CA ASP A 41 -16.34 -34.31 29.09
C ASP A 41 -15.19 -33.29 28.90
N GLY A 42 -15.49 -32.06 28.49
CA GLY A 42 -14.52 -30.97 28.39
C GLY A 42 -13.76 -30.90 27.07
N LEU A 43 -14.23 -31.57 26.03
CA LEU A 43 -13.66 -31.48 24.68
C LEU A 43 -13.85 -30.06 24.10
N PRO A 44 -12.88 -29.56 23.30
CA PRO A 44 -13.06 -28.33 22.54
C PRO A 44 -14.18 -28.47 21.50
N ASP A 45 -14.79 -27.34 21.13
CA ASP A 45 -15.79 -27.33 20.06
C ASP A 45 -15.20 -27.87 18.76
N GLY A 46 -15.99 -28.70 18.04
CA GLY A 46 -15.56 -29.40 16.84
C GLY A 46 -14.83 -30.73 17.07
N VAL A 47 -14.52 -31.08 18.34
CA VAL A 47 -13.95 -32.37 18.72
C VAL A 47 -14.99 -33.21 19.42
N THR A 48 -15.10 -34.48 19.07
CA THR A 48 -16.09 -35.40 19.60
C THR A 48 -15.49 -36.72 20.05
N PHE A 49 -16.22 -37.40 20.91
CA PHE A 49 -15.89 -38.77 21.36
C PHE A 49 -16.86 -39.75 20.73
N ASP A 50 -16.35 -40.78 20.08
CA ASP A 50 -17.09 -41.91 19.56
C ASP A 50 -17.01 -43.10 20.58
N GLU A 51 -18.13 -43.36 21.25
CA GLU A 51 -18.24 -44.44 22.24
C GLU A 51 -18.06 -45.84 21.62
N ALA A 52 -18.41 -46.03 20.32
CA ALA A 52 -18.31 -47.34 19.68
C ALA A 52 -16.87 -47.74 19.38
N THR A 53 -16.01 -46.76 19.09
CA THR A 53 -14.59 -46.95 18.82
C THR A 53 -13.69 -46.50 19.94
N ASN A 54 -14.24 -45.93 21.01
CA ASN A 54 -13.48 -45.30 22.13
C ASN A 54 -12.47 -44.27 21.64
N THR A 55 -12.79 -43.49 20.63
CA THR A 55 -11.88 -42.58 19.97
C THR A 55 -12.34 -41.13 20.06
N ILE A 56 -11.45 -40.24 20.46
CA ILE A 56 -11.64 -38.76 20.36
C ILE A 56 -11.05 -38.33 19.03
N SER A 57 -11.84 -37.57 18.23
CA SER A 57 -11.43 -37.07 16.92
C SER A 57 -12.22 -35.81 16.56
N GLY A 58 -11.78 -35.10 15.54
CA GLY A 58 -12.44 -33.90 15.02
C GLY A 58 -11.48 -32.76 14.76
N THR A 59 -12.04 -31.56 14.58
CA THR A 59 -11.30 -30.34 14.23
C THR A 59 -11.68 -29.25 15.23
N PRO A 60 -10.80 -28.86 16.14
CA PRO A 60 -11.10 -27.82 17.11
C PRO A 60 -11.22 -26.45 16.42
N SER A 61 -12.28 -25.70 16.72
CA SER A 61 -12.60 -24.43 16.05
C SER A 61 -12.18 -23.18 16.81
N GLU A 62 -11.73 -23.31 18.06
CA GLU A 62 -11.37 -22.18 18.92
C GLU A 62 -10.05 -22.41 19.64
N VAL A 63 -9.22 -21.37 19.69
CA VAL A 63 -7.98 -21.34 20.47
C VAL A 63 -8.30 -21.37 21.95
N GLY A 64 -7.61 -22.21 22.72
CA GLY A 64 -7.82 -22.34 24.15
C GLY A 64 -7.15 -23.54 24.76
N SER A 65 -7.19 -23.64 26.09
CA SER A 65 -6.70 -24.80 26.84
C SER A 65 -7.89 -25.53 27.46
N TYR A 66 -8.11 -26.75 27.03
CA TYR A 66 -9.27 -27.57 27.39
C TYR A 66 -8.85 -28.73 28.26
N THR A 67 -9.37 -28.77 29.52
CA THR A 67 -9.17 -29.92 30.38
C THR A 67 -10.20 -30.98 30.05
N VAL A 68 -9.75 -32.07 29.47
CA VAL A 68 -10.58 -33.22 29.11
C VAL A 68 -10.62 -34.21 30.28
N THR A 69 -11.82 -34.63 30.63
CA THR A 69 -12.05 -35.61 31.72
C THR A 69 -12.63 -36.87 31.13
N VAL A 70 -11.93 -38.00 31.32
CA VAL A 70 -12.41 -39.36 30.96
C VAL A 70 -12.87 -40.04 32.23
N THR A 71 -14.14 -40.46 32.24
CA THR A 71 -14.70 -41.28 33.32
C THR A 71 -14.99 -42.67 32.76
N THR A 72 -14.27 -43.66 33.28
CA THR A 72 -14.47 -45.09 32.92
C THR A 72 -15.23 -45.80 34.01
N THR A 73 -16.26 -46.55 33.65
CA THR A 73 -17.14 -47.27 34.58
C THR A 73 -17.22 -48.73 34.19
N ASP A 74 -17.08 -49.63 35.16
CA ASP A 74 -17.28 -51.08 34.99
C ASP A 74 -18.77 -51.47 35.05
N GLU A 75 -19.10 -52.74 34.79
CA GLU A 75 -20.49 -53.22 34.86
C GLU A 75 -21.07 -53.23 36.28
N SER A 76 -20.21 -53.20 37.35
CA SER A 76 -20.62 -53.15 38.74
C SER A 76 -20.87 -51.75 39.25
N GLY A 77 -20.60 -50.70 38.42
CA GLY A 77 -20.78 -49.33 38.75
C GLY A 77 -19.58 -48.65 39.46
N ASN A 78 -18.41 -49.35 39.56
CA ASN A 78 -17.23 -48.68 40.04
C ASN A 78 -16.61 -47.80 38.93
N SER A 79 -16.15 -46.61 39.28
CA SER A 79 -15.63 -45.64 38.32
C SER A 79 -14.22 -45.16 38.68
N GLU A 80 -13.43 -44.89 37.63
CA GLU A 80 -12.14 -44.20 37.71
C GLU A 80 -12.16 -43.00 36.74
N THR A 81 -11.45 -41.95 37.11
CA THR A 81 -11.39 -40.70 36.34
C THR A 81 -9.94 -40.32 36.07
N THR A 82 -9.62 -40.04 34.79
CA THR A 82 -8.34 -39.43 34.39
C THR A 82 -8.58 -38.13 33.62
N THR A 83 -7.59 -37.29 33.66
CA THR A 83 -7.65 -35.99 32.92
C THR A 83 -6.39 -35.78 32.11
N PHE A 84 -6.54 -35.08 30.99
CA PHE A 84 -5.45 -34.56 30.18
C PHE A 84 -5.86 -33.23 29.59
N THR A 85 -4.92 -32.50 29.01
CA THR A 85 -5.18 -31.18 28.39
C THR A 85 -5.08 -31.27 26.88
N ILE A 86 -5.98 -30.60 26.17
CA ILE A 86 -5.86 -30.28 24.75
C ILE A 86 -5.65 -28.76 24.66
N ASP A 87 -4.42 -28.35 24.32
CA ASP A 87 -4.06 -26.95 24.06
C ASP A 87 -4.23 -26.69 22.56
N VAL A 88 -5.28 -25.97 22.20
CA VAL A 88 -5.53 -25.52 20.83
C VAL A 88 -4.86 -24.16 20.65
N LYS A 89 -3.95 -24.07 19.71
CA LYS A 89 -3.17 -22.87 19.38
C LYS A 89 -3.38 -22.50 17.93
N ASP A 90 -3.13 -21.26 17.65
CA ASP A 90 -2.93 -20.76 16.30
C ASP A 90 -1.47 -20.35 16.17
N THR A 91 -0.72 -21.04 15.35
CA THR A 91 0.70 -20.78 15.06
C THR A 91 0.93 -20.49 13.58
N THR A 92 -0.13 -20.54 12.78
CA THR A 92 -0.12 -20.26 11.35
C THR A 92 -0.14 -18.77 11.13
N LYS A 93 0.69 -18.29 10.22
CA LYS A 93 0.72 -16.87 9.88
C LYS A 93 -0.41 -16.53 8.92
N PRO A 94 -0.99 -15.33 9.01
CA PRO A 94 -1.98 -14.87 8.05
C PRO A 94 -1.39 -14.78 6.64
N THR A 95 -2.24 -14.93 5.65
CA THR A 95 -1.93 -14.76 4.24
C THR A 95 -2.34 -13.38 3.76
N VAL A 96 -1.55 -12.81 2.83
CA VAL A 96 -1.85 -11.53 2.18
C VAL A 96 -1.76 -11.75 0.68
N GLU A 97 -2.76 -11.29 -0.07
CA GLU A 97 -2.67 -11.31 -1.53
C GLU A 97 -1.55 -10.39 -2.02
N SER A 98 -0.88 -10.81 -3.10
CA SER A 98 0.20 -10.02 -3.68
C SER A 98 -0.33 -8.73 -4.28
N ILE A 99 0.27 -7.61 -3.91
CA ILE A 99 -0.04 -6.29 -4.46
C ILE A 99 1.00 -5.98 -5.54
N ALA A 100 0.53 -5.63 -6.74
CA ALA A 100 1.42 -5.25 -7.84
C ALA A 100 2.01 -3.85 -7.60
N ASP A 101 3.22 -3.62 -8.12
CA ASP A 101 3.83 -2.29 -8.17
C ASP A 101 2.95 -1.31 -8.96
N GLN A 102 2.93 -0.06 -8.51
CA GLN A 102 2.12 1.01 -9.07
C GLN A 102 3.01 2.10 -9.67
N THR A 103 2.53 2.72 -10.73
CA THR A 103 3.09 3.98 -11.27
C THR A 103 1.99 5.03 -11.28
N GLN A 104 2.28 6.20 -10.73
CA GLN A 104 1.31 7.28 -10.54
C GLN A 104 1.89 8.61 -11.01
N GLU A 105 1.06 9.45 -11.61
CA GLU A 105 1.39 10.84 -11.89
C GLU A 105 1.31 11.66 -10.59
N VAL A 106 2.27 12.53 -10.35
CA VAL A 106 2.30 13.44 -9.21
C VAL A 106 1.05 14.35 -9.20
N ASN A 107 0.55 14.67 -8.01
CA ASN A 107 -0.67 15.47 -7.80
C ASN A 107 -1.93 14.91 -8.49
N THR A 108 -1.94 13.61 -8.79
CA THR A 108 -3.11 12.89 -9.31
C THR A 108 -3.53 11.81 -8.31
N GLU A 109 -4.82 11.67 -8.07
CA GLU A 109 -5.37 10.68 -7.13
C GLU A 109 -5.03 9.26 -7.60
N ILE A 110 -4.50 8.42 -6.70
CA ILE A 110 -4.22 7.02 -7.01
C ILE A 110 -5.52 6.21 -7.10
N THR A 111 -5.50 5.17 -7.92
CA THR A 111 -6.55 4.15 -7.85
C THR A 111 -6.47 3.48 -6.47
N PRO A 112 -7.56 3.44 -5.69
CA PRO A 112 -7.54 2.84 -4.36
C PRO A 112 -7.03 1.39 -4.40
N ILE A 113 -6.12 1.05 -3.48
CA ILE A 113 -5.53 -0.28 -3.34
C ILE A 113 -6.08 -0.92 -2.06
N THR A 114 -6.87 -1.98 -2.20
CA THR A 114 -7.38 -2.74 -1.07
C THR A 114 -6.40 -3.86 -0.70
N ILE A 115 -6.13 -4.02 0.59
CA ILE A 115 -5.30 -5.11 1.12
C ILE A 115 -6.23 -6.26 1.46
N GLU A 116 -6.12 -7.35 0.69
CA GLU A 116 -6.85 -8.59 0.92
C GLU A 116 -5.98 -9.53 1.77
N SER A 117 -6.49 -9.92 2.94
CA SER A 117 -5.75 -10.76 3.88
C SER A 117 -6.71 -11.64 4.69
N GLU A 118 -6.25 -12.86 5.00
CA GLU A 118 -7.02 -13.83 5.75
C GLU A 118 -6.11 -14.73 6.60
N ASP A 119 -6.70 -15.37 7.61
CA ASP A 119 -6.03 -16.34 8.44
C ASP A 119 -6.81 -17.65 8.56
N ASN A 120 -6.09 -18.78 8.84
CA ASN A 120 -6.66 -20.12 8.97
C ASN A 120 -7.58 -20.26 10.20
N SER A 121 -7.40 -19.44 11.22
CA SER A 121 -8.27 -19.42 12.41
C SER A 121 -9.67 -18.89 12.10
N GLY A 122 -9.83 -18.18 10.99
CA GLY A 122 -11.07 -17.51 10.62
C GLY A 122 -11.35 -16.24 11.45
N GLN A 123 -10.41 -15.86 12.31
CA GLN A 123 -10.46 -14.62 13.09
C GLN A 123 -10.01 -13.43 12.23
N ALA A 124 -10.35 -12.22 12.69
CA ALA A 124 -9.95 -11.01 12.01
C ALA A 124 -8.43 -10.81 12.04
N VAL A 125 -7.87 -10.30 10.95
CA VAL A 125 -6.48 -9.87 10.88
C VAL A 125 -6.40 -8.34 10.89
N THR A 126 -5.28 -7.81 11.33
CA THR A 126 -4.99 -6.37 11.31
C THR A 126 -3.86 -6.08 10.34
N ASN A 127 -4.02 -5.02 9.54
CA ASN A 127 -3.03 -4.56 8.59
C ASN A 127 -2.41 -3.24 9.06
N LYS A 128 -1.09 -3.13 8.97
CA LYS A 128 -0.31 -1.91 9.16
C LYS A 128 0.47 -1.63 7.88
N VAL A 129 0.45 -0.39 7.44
CA VAL A 129 1.15 0.04 6.21
C VAL A 129 2.17 1.11 6.55
N ASP A 130 3.41 0.90 6.13
CA ASP A 130 4.52 1.83 6.30
C ASP A 130 5.10 2.20 4.92
N GLY A 131 5.72 3.37 4.81
CA GLY A 131 6.44 3.80 3.59
C GLY A 131 5.60 4.55 2.55
N LEU A 132 4.34 4.90 2.84
CA LEU A 132 3.47 5.62 1.91
C LEU A 132 4.04 7.00 1.53
N PRO A 133 3.90 7.43 0.26
CA PRO A 133 4.25 8.78 -0.17
C PRO A 133 3.38 9.84 0.53
N VAL A 134 3.92 11.05 0.67
CA VAL A 134 3.18 12.18 1.25
C VAL A 134 1.92 12.44 0.42
N GLY A 135 0.78 12.56 1.10
CA GLY A 135 -0.54 12.74 0.48
C GLY A 135 -1.31 11.43 0.24
N VAL A 136 -0.69 10.27 0.50
CA VAL A 136 -1.35 8.96 0.47
C VAL A 136 -1.48 8.42 1.89
N THR A 137 -2.62 7.81 2.19
CA THR A 137 -2.96 7.29 3.52
C THR A 137 -3.53 5.89 3.43
N PHE A 138 -3.45 5.17 4.53
CA PHE A 138 -4.11 3.88 4.73
C PHE A 138 -5.29 4.04 5.69
N ASP A 139 -6.46 3.55 5.29
CA ASP A 139 -7.65 3.46 6.14
C ASP A 139 -7.78 2.02 6.66
N GLU A 140 -7.53 1.85 7.96
CA GLU A 140 -7.62 0.56 8.65
C GLU A 140 -9.05 -0.02 8.66
N ALA A 141 -10.08 0.83 8.63
CA ALA A 141 -11.47 0.36 8.67
C ALA A 141 -11.92 -0.29 7.35
N THR A 142 -11.36 0.17 6.25
CA THR A 142 -11.65 -0.34 4.89
C THR A 142 -10.49 -1.14 4.29
N ASN A 143 -9.37 -1.27 5.02
CA ASN A 143 -8.13 -1.86 4.51
C ASN A 143 -7.67 -1.28 3.17
N THR A 144 -7.85 0.03 2.96
CA THR A 144 -7.63 0.67 1.66
C THR A 144 -6.57 1.77 1.74
N ILE A 145 -5.62 1.73 0.81
CA ILE A 145 -4.64 2.79 0.56
C ILE A 145 -5.23 3.71 -0.50
N SER A 146 -5.27 5.01 -0.24
CA SER A 146 -5.82 6.03 -1.16
C SER A 146 -5.19 7.39 -0.91
N GLY A 147 -5.38 8.33 -1.85
CA GLY A 147 -4.93 9.69 -1.73
C GLY A 147 -4.24 10.21 -2.98
N THR A 148 -3.54 11.33 -2.85
CA THR A 148 -2.88 12.04 -3.95
C THR A 148 -1.42 12.29 -3.57
N PRO A 149 -0.45 11.55 -4.15
CA PRO A 149 0.96 11.78 -3.85
C PRO A 149 1.41 13.12 -4.44
N ASN A 150 2.14 13.92 -3.67
CA ASN A 150 2.55 15.27 -4.05
C ASN A 150 4.06 15.44 -4.27
N GLU A 151 4.83 14.38 -4.18
CA GLU A 151 6.27 14.37 -4.41
C GLU A 151 6.67 13.23 -5.34
N VAL A 152 7.48 13.53 -6.36
CA VAL A 152 8.07 12.55 -7.28
C VAL A 152 9.07 11.68 -6.53
N GLY A 153 9.02 10.37 -6.74
CA GLY A 153 9.92 9.42 -6.07
C GLY A 153 9.47 7.98 -6.19
N SER A 154 10.33 7.08 -5.76
CA SER A 154 10.03 5.65 -5.64
C SER A 154 9.89 5.29 -4.16
N TYR A 155 8.74 4.76 -3.79
CA TYR A 155 8.35 4.48 -2.40
C TYR A 155 8.17 2.98 -2.22
N ASP A 156 8.98 2.38 -1.36
CA ASP A 156 8.82 0.98 -0.96
C ASP A 156 7.78 0.89 0.15
N ILE A 157 6.64 0.29 -0.16
CA ILE A 157 5.52 0.13 0.76
C ILE A 157 5.64 -1.23 1.43
N LYS A 158 5.55 -1.23 2.74
CA LYS A 158 5.54 -2.43 3.56
C LYS A 158 4.19 -2.61 4.23
N VAL A 159 3.56 -3.75 3.98
CA VAL A 159 2.34 -4.18 4.68
C VAL A 159 2.72 -5.25 5.68
N THR A 160 2.35 -5.05 6.94
CA THR A 160 2.46 -6.05 8.01
C THR A 160 1.06 -6.46 8.43
N THR A 161 0.71 -7.71 8.18
CA THR A 161 -0.57 -8.32 8.57
C THR A 161 -0.35 -9.20 9.79
N THR A 162 -1.16 -9.01 10.83
CA THR A 162 -1.05 -9.74 12.11
C THR A 162 -2.41 -10.33 12.47
N ASP A 163 -2.44 -11.62 12.87
CA ASP A 163 -3.62 -12.29 13.39
C ASP A 163 -3.84 -11.98 14.89
N GLU A 164 -4.91 -12.52 15.48
CA GLU A 164 -5.21 -12.33 16.92
C GLU A 164 -4.24 -13.08 17.83
N SER A 165 -3.57 -14.13 17.35
CA SER A 165 -2.58 -14.91 18.10
C SER A 165 -1.19 -14.26 18.08
N GLY A 166 -0.98 -13.23 17.28
CA GLY A 166 0.26 -12.47 17.16
C GLY A 166 1.22 -13.00 16.10
N ASN A 167 0.80 -13.95 15.26
CA ASN A 167 1.60 -14.35 14.10
C ASN A 167 1.49 -13.26 13.03
N ALA A 168 2.60 -13.00 12.32
CA ALA A 168 2.64 -11.90 11.36
C ALA A 168 3.30 -12.31 10.04
N THR A 169 2.76 -11.73 8.96
CA THR A 169 3.29 -11.81 7.59
C THR A 169 3.60 -10.41 7.09
N GLU A 170 4.72 -10.26 6.39
CA GLU A 170 5.10 -9.01 5.74
C GLU A 170 5.09 -9.19 4.21
N THR A 171 4.53 -8.23 3.50
CA THR A 171 4.62 -8.12 2.04
C THR A 171 5.02 -6.71 1.65
N THR A 172 5.66 -6.57 0.49
CA THR A 172 6.12 -5.28 -0.02
C THR A 172 5.74 -5.10 -1.48
N PHE A 173 5.50 -3.85 -1.86
CA PHE A 173 5.32 -3.41 -3.25
C PHE A 173 5.83 -1.98 -3.38
N THR A 174 5.96 -1.47 -4.60
CA THR A 174 6.48 -0.13 -4.87
C THR A 174 5.40 0.77 -5.44
N ILE A 175 5.36 2.02 -4.98
CA ILE A 175 4.64 3.11 -5.65
C ILE A 175 5.66 4.06 -6.25
N ASN A 176 5.75 4.10 -7.58
CA ASN A 176 6.57 5.05 -8.33
C ASN A 176 5.70 6.26 -8.68
N VAL A 177 6.02 7.40 -8.10
CA VAL A 177 5.39 8.68 -8.41
C VAL A 177 6.27 9.40 -9.43
N GLU A 178 5.74 9.64 -10.60
CA GLU A 178 6.42 10.25 -11.73
C GLU A 178 5.73 11.56 -12.10
N ASP A 179 6.46 12.46 -12.74
CA ASP A 179 5.92 13.62 -13.43
C ASP A 179 6.23 13.46 -14.91
N THR A 180 5.21 13.19 -15.70
CA THR A 180 5.29 13.02 -17.14
C THR A 180 4.54 14.13 -17.89
N THR A 181 3.90 15.02 -17.14
CA THR A 181 3.12 16.12 -17.67
C THR A 181 4.05 17.27 -18.04
N LYS A 182 3.89 17.78 -19.26
CA LYS A 182 4.68 18.93 -19.72
C LYS A 182 4.20 20.22 -19.07
N PRO A 183 5.12 21.16 -18.78
CA PRO A 183 4.74 22.47 -18.27
C PRO A 183 3.86 23.25 -19.27
N THR A 184 2.99 24.06 -18.74
CA THR A 184 2.15 24.96 -19.51
C THR A 184 2.76 26.35 -19.56
N VAL A 185 2.72 27.00 -20.71
CA VAL A 185 3.19 28.38 -20.93
C VAL A 185 2.01 29.23 -21.38
N GLU A 186 1.81 30.39 -20.77
CA GLU A 186 0.79 31.32 -21.22
C GLU A 186 1.15 31.86 -22.61
N SER A 187 0.14 32.05 -23.47
CA SER A 187 0.37 32.55 -24.83
C SER A 187 0.97 33.94 -24.83
N ILE A 188 2.06 34.13 -25.56
CA ILE A 188 2.71 35.42 -25.75
C ILE A 188 2.27 35.98 -27.09
N ALA A 189 1.72 37.20 -27.08
CA ALA A 189 1.29 37.82 -28.31
C ALA A 189 2.50 38.33 -29.17
N ASN A 190 2.36 38.32 -30.49
CA ASN A 190 3.33 38.94 -31.38
C ASN A 190 3.47 40.43 -31.04
N GLN A 191 4.68 40.97 -31.16
CA GLN A 191 5.04 42.32 -30.83
C GLN A 191 5.45 43.11 -32.11
N THR A 192 5.14 44.40 -32.16
CA THR A 192 5.70 45.33 -33.15
C THR A 192 6.43 46.42 -32.39
N GLN A 193 7.67 46.70 -32.75
CA GLN A 193 8.54 47.60 -32.04
C GLN A 193 9.22 48.59 -32.99
N GLU A 194 9.45 49.84 -32.53
CA GLU A 194 10.28 50.82 -33.25
C GLU A 194 11.76 50.52 -32.99
N VAL A 195 12.58 50.50 -34.01
CA VAL A 195 14.04 50.32 -33.90
C VAL A 195 14.65 51.41 -33.02
N ASN A 196 15.67 51.03 -32.24
CA ASN A 196 16.33 51.88 -31.24
C ASN A 196 15.40 52.46 -30.11
N THR A 197 14.26 51.82 -29.90
CA THR A 197 13.34 52.16 -28.81
C THR A 197 13.22 50.96 -27.87
N GLU A 198 13.22 51.19 -26.55
CA GLU A 198 13.10 50.15 -25.56
C GLU A 198 11.74 49.43 -25.68
N ILE A 199 11.76 48.07 -25.70
CA ILE A 199 10.53 47.29 -25.75
C ILE A 199 9.83 47.29 -24.39
N GLU A 200 8.50 47.17 -24.41
CA GLU A 200 7.76 46.84 -23.18
C GLU A 200 8.20 45.46 -22.69
N PRO A 201 8.58 45.30 -21.40
CA PRO A 201 9.06 44.03 -20.89
C PRO A 201 8.05 42.91 -21.10
N ILE A 202 8.49 41.81 -21.73
CA ILE A 202 7.67 40.62 -21.97
C ILE A 202 7.99 39.57 -20.91
N LYS A 203 7.06 39.34 -20.00
CA LYS A 203 7.20 38.30 -18.98
C LYS A 203 6.72 36.97 -19.46
N ILE A 204 7.53 35.93 -19.27
CA ILE A 204 7.16 34.53 -19.57
C ILE A 204 6.50 33.97 -18.31
N GLU A 205 5.20 33.66 -18.41
CA GLU A 205 4.40 33.04 -17.37
C GLU A 205 4.26 31.54 -17.70
N ALA A 206 4.81 30.68 -16.84
CA ALA A 206 4.77 29.25 -17.04
C ALA A 206 4.58 28.52 -15.70
N ARG A 207 3.95 27.36 -15.75
CA ARG A 207 3.67 26.51 -14.57
C ARG A 207 3.59 25.05 -14.94
N ASP A 208 3.81 24.21 -13.94
CA ASP A 208 3.70 22.77 -14.07
C ASP A 208 2.72 22.18 -13.05
N ASN A 209 2.18 20.97 -13.33
CA ASN A 209 1.25 20.25 -12.44
C ASN A 209 1.93 19.73 -11.15
N SER A 210 3.24 19.48 -11.18
CA SER A 210 4.01 19.09 -10.00
C SER A 210 4.10 20.20 -8.96
N GLY A 211 3.85 21.45 -9.35
CA GLY A 211 4.03 22.62 -8.52
C GLY A 211 5.49 23.02 -8.31
N GLN A 212 6.43 22.32 -8.94
CA GLN A 212 7.85 22.63 -8.92
C GLN A 212 8.17 23.79 -9.89
N ALA A 213 9.36 24.38 -9.71
CA ALA A 213 9.81 25.45 -10.57
C ALA A 213 10.07 24.95 -11.99
N VAL A 214 9.77 25.80 -12.98
CA VAL A 214 10.12 25.58 -14.38
C VAL A 214 11.26 26.50 -14.80
N THR A 215 12.05 26.06 -15.77
CA THR A 215 13.13 26.87 -16.37
C THR A 215 12.77 27.24 -17.80
N ASN A 216 13.07 28.49 -18.18
CA ASN A 216 12.82 29.00 -19.53
C ASN A 216 14.14 29.26 -20.25
N LYS A 217 14.20 28.84 -21.51
CA LYS A 217 15.27 29.21 -22.46
C LYS A 217 14.66 29.95 -23.62
N VAL A 218 15.24 31.08 -24.01
CA VAL A 218 14.75 31.93 -25.08
C VAL A 218 15.80 32.02 -26.20
N GLU A 219 15.37 31.78 -27.42
CA GLU A 219 16.21 31.84 -28.62
C GLU A 219 15.58 32.74 -29.69
N GLY A 220 16.38 33.32 -30.57
CA GLY A 220 15.92 34.12 -31.72
C GLY A 220 15.70 35.60 -31.40
N LEU A 221 16.13 36.12 -30.23
CA LEU A 221 16.00 37.53 -29.87
C LEU A 221 16.79 38.41 -30.84
N PRO A 222 16.25 39.63 -31.21
CA PRO A 222 16.99 40.61 -31.97
C PRO A 222 18.18 41.17 -31.15
N ASP A 223 19.21 41.67 -31.85
CA ASP A 223 20.36 42.32 -31.23
C ASP A 223 19.90 43.51 -30.36
N GLY A 224 20.43 43.57 -29.12
CA GLY A 224 20.06 44.55 -28.12
C GLY A 224 18.91 44.17 -27.22
N VAL A 225 18.23 43.03 -27.47
CA VAL A 225 17.20 42.46 -26.62
C VAL A 225 17.76 41.20 -25.91
N THR A 226 17.48 41.07 -24.63
CA THR A 226 17.99 39.95 -23.79
C THR A 226 16.89 39.33 -22.97
N PHE A 227 17.10 38.09 -22.55
CA PHE A 227 16.27 37.40 -21.60
C PHE A 227 16.97 37.30 -20.24
N ASP A 228 16.27 37.73 -19.19
CA ASP A 228 16.71 37.62 -17.79
C ASP A 228 16.02 36.36 -17.17
N GLU A 229 16.79 35.32 -16.95
CA GLU A 229 16.30 34.07 -16.35
C GLU A 229 15.81 34.24 -14.92
N ALA A 230 16.37 35.18 -14.15
CA ALA A 230 15.96 35.39 -12.76
C ALA A 230 14.58 36.00 -12.61
N THR A 231 14.19 36.84 -13.56
CA THR A 231 12.87 37.50 -13.59
C THR A 231 11.93 36.90 -14.64
N ASN A 232 12.41 35.95 -15.44
CA ASN A 232 11.70 35.41 -16.61
C ASN A 232 11.19 36.48 -17.56
N THR A 233 12.01 37.52 -17.82
CA THR A 233 11.59 38.68 -18.58
C THR A 233 12.51 38.93 -19.79
N ILE A 234 11.91 39.17 -20.93
CA ILE A 234 12.58 39.66 -22.15
C ILE A 234 12.50 41.18 -22.15
N SER A 235 13.63 41.88 -22.29
CA SER A 235 13.70 43.32 -22.32
C SER A 235 14.91 43.82 -23.13
N GLY A 236 14.95 45.10 -23.46
CA GLY A 236 16.05 45.71 -24.16
C GLY A 236 15.61 46.61 -25.29
N THR A 237 16.59 47.04 -26.13
CA THR A 237 16.37 47.95 -27.24
C THR A 237 16.89 47.32 -28.54
N PRO A 238 16.01 46.91 -29.46
CA PRO A 238 16.43 46.30 -30.71
C PRO A 238 17.13 47.31 -31.60
N SER A 239 18.31 46.92 -32.17
CA SER A 239 19.14 47.82 -32.97
C SER A 239 19.00 47.68 -34.47
N GLU A 240 18.30 46.65 -34.94
CA GLU A 240 18.13 46.34 -36.36
C GLU A 240 16.67 46.05 -36.75
N VAL A 241 16.24 46.56 -37.88
CA VAL A 241 14.92 46.30 -38.47
C VAL A 241 14.86 44.86 -38.98
N GLY A 242 13.77 44.17 -38.69
CA GLY A 242 13.57 42.76 -39.14
C GLY A 242 12.40 42.11 -38.41
N SER A 243 12.05 40.93 -38.89
CA SER A 243 11.07 40.03 -38.24
C SER A 243 11.81 38.89 -37.57
N TYR A 244 11.67 38.75 -36.25
CA TYR A 244 12.38 37.79 -35.44
C TYR A 244 11.42 36.77 -34.86
N ASP A 245 11.63 35.51 -35.20
CA ASP A 245 10.90 34.38 -34.63
C ASP A 245 11.55 34.00 -33.29
N ILE A 246 10.82 34.26 -32.19
CA ILE A 246 11.29 33.98 -30.84
C ILE A 246 10.76 32.62 -30.45
N LYS A 247 11.65 31.76 -29.99
CA LYS A 247 11.33 30.44 -29.45
C LYS A 247 11.60 30.40 -27.94
N VAL A 248 10.58 30.05 -27.17
CA VAL A 248 10.68 29.80 -25.74
C VAL A 248 10.55 28.31 -25.50
N THR A 249 11.57 27.70 -24.87
CA THR A 249 11.53 26.33 -24.38
C THR A 249 11.42 26.37 -22.86
N THR A 250 10.31 25.87 -22.34
CA THR A 250 10.06 25.75 -20.90
C THR A 250 10.22 24.30 -20.49
N THR A 251 11.04 24.04 -19.48
CA THR A 251 11.34 22.68 -18.98
C THR A 251 11.06 22.62 -17.49
N ASP A 252 10.37 21.54 -17.04
CA ASP A 252 10.16 21.23 -15.61
C ASP A 252 11.39 20.52 -14.99
N GLU A 253 11.32 20.21 -13.71
CA GLU A 253 12.40 19.49 -13.01
C GLU A 253 12.54 18.03 -13.43
N SER A 254 11.47 17.43 -13.94
CA SER A 254 11.45 16.03 -14.44
C SER A 254 11.98 15.90 -15.87
N GLY A 255 12.23 17.05 -16.55
CA GLY A 255 12.79 17.11 -17.90
C GLY A 255 11.73 17.12 -19.01
N ASN A 256 10.44 17.22 -18.69
CA ASN A 256 9.41 17.43 -19.70
C ASN A 256 9.46 18.86 -20.21
N ALA A 257 9.28 19.06 -21.51
CA ALA A 257 9.44 20.38 -22.11
C ALA A 257 8.29 20.75 -23.04
N THR A 258 7.94 22.04 -23.01
CA THR A 258 7.01 22.70 -23.94
C THR A 258 7.72 23.79 -24.69
N GLU A 259 7.45 23.87 -26.00
CA GLU A 259 7.94 24.97 -26.84
C GLU A 259 6.79 25.88 -27.25
N THR A 260 6.99 27.19 -27.15
CA THR A 260 6.08 28.19 -27.68
C THR A 260 6.85 29.22 -28.51
N THR A 261 6.20 29.79 -29.51
CA THR A 261 6.81 30.78 -30.40
C THR A 261 5.94 32.00 -30.54
N PHE A 262 6.58 33.15 -30.75
CA PHE A 262 5.94 34.41 -31.09
C PHE A 262 6.92 35.24 -31.93
N THR A 263 6.47 36.34 -32.55
CA THR A 263 7.31 37.20 -33.38
C THR A 263 7.53 38.55 -32.71
N ILE A 264 8.73 39.12 -32.88
CA ILE A 264 9.03 40.53 -32.64
C ILE A 264 9.33 41.15 -34.03
N ASP A 265 8.43 41.99 -34.54
CA ASP A 265 8.62 42.74 -35.75
C ASP A 265 9.20 44.12 -35.40
N VAL A 266 10.44 44.40 -35.79
CA VAL A 266 11.13 45.66 -35.57
C VAL A 266 11.05 46.48 -36.85
N GLU A 267 10.41 47.65 -36.75
CA GLU A 267 10.17 48.54 -37.86
C GLU A 267 10.84 49.91 -37.63
N ASP A 268 11.14 50.64 -38.71
CA ASP A 268 11.51 52.04 -38.66
C ASP A 268 10.38 52.87 -39.33
N THR A 269 9.54 53.46 -38.48
CA THR A 269 8.42 54.29 -38.89
C THR A 269 8.73 55.79 -38.69
N THR A 270 9.93 56.08 -38.17
CA THR A 270 10.35 57.48 -37.85
C THR A 270 10.79 58.17 -39.15
N LYS A 271 10.12 59.25 -39.47
CA LYS A 271 10.47 60.06 -40.68
C LYS A 271 11.79 60.82 -40.43
N PRO A 272 12.64 60.90 -41.47
CA PRO A 272 13.89 61.67 -41.37
C PRO A 272 13.58 63.14 -41.14
N THR A 273 14.34 63.77 -40.23
CA THR A 273 14.28 65.22 -39.97
C THR A 273 15.20 65.91 -40.97
N VAL A 274 14.67 66.95 -41.65
CA VAL A 274 15.48 67.85 -42.48
C VAL A 274 15.81 69.10 -41.62
N GLU A 275 17.08 69.29 -41.31
CA GLU A 275 17.53 70.55 -40.77
C GLU A 275 17.40 71.65 -41.80
N SER A 276 16.68 72.77 -41.48
CA SER A 276 16.61 73.90 -42.36
C SER A 276 17.96 74.60 -42.39
N VAL A 277 18.58 74.79 -43.56
CA VAL A 277 19.77 75.55 -43.84
C VAL A 277 19.50 77.06 -43.73
#